data_c972e2c649ad8d514606fabff003cd94
#
_entry.id   c972e2c649ad8d514606fabff003cd94
#
_cell.length_a   1.000
_cell.length_b   1.000
_cell.length_c   1.000
_cell.angle_alpha   90.00
_cell.angle_beta   90.00
_cell.angle_gamma   90.00
#
_symmetry.space_group_name_H-M   'P 1'
#
loop_
_entity.id
_entity.type
_entity.pdbx_description
1 polymer ?
#
loop_
_entity_poly.entity_id
_entity_poly.type
_entity_poly.pdbx_seq_one_letter_code
_entity_poly.pdbx_strand_id
1 'polypeptide(L)'
;MQKKISLSDKYEKREGKIFLTGIQALVRLPLIQKDLDAQNNLNTGGFISGYKGSPLGGYDLELSKAQKYLDEKSIFHQPGLNEELGATAVWGAQQGEFKQRGKKDGVFGLSLIHI
;
A
#
# COMPACT_ATOMS: atom_id res chain seq x y z
N MET A 1 8.67 -32.54 -8.01
CA MET A 1 9.19 -31.47 -7.13
C MET A 1 8.06 -30.86 -6.34
N GLN A 2 8.10 -30.97 -5.03
CA GLN A 2 7.19 -30.20 -4.19
C GLN A 2 7.53 -28.70 -4.32
N LYS A 3 6.58 -27.88 -4.78
CA LYS A 3 6.74 -26.42 -4.75
C LYS A 3 6.84 -25.97 -3.28
N LYS A 4 7.98 -25.45 -2.89
CA LYS A 4 8.20 -24.93 -1.55
C LYS A 4 7.27 -23.73 -1.36
N ILE A 5 6.31 -23.85 -0.45
CA ILE A 5 5.36 -22.79 -0.10
C ILE A 5 6.00 -21.95 1.00
N SER A 6 6.01 -20.61 0.82
CA SER A 6 6.52 -19.65 1.81
C SER A 6 5.39 -18.76 2.31
N LEU A 7 5.50 -18.32 3.55
CA LEU A 7 4.58 -17.31 4.11
C LEU A 7 4.71 -15.95 3.43
N SER A 8 5.83 -15.67 2.78
CA SER A 8 6.05 -14.44 2.00
C SER A 8 5.36 -14.46 0.64
N ASP A 9 4.98 -15.64 0.12
CA ASP A 9 4.33 -15.81 -1.19
C ASP A 9 3.12 -14.89 -1.37
N LYS A 10 2.38 -14.63 -0.29
CA LYS A 10 1.22 -13.74 -0.29
C LYS A 10 1.53 -12.31 -0.74
N TYR A 11 2.78 -11.85 -0.56
CA TYR A 11 3.21 -10.50 -0.94
C TYR A 11 4.22 -10.49 -2.09
N GLU A 12 5.02 -11.53 -2.25
CA GLU A 12 6.10 -11.60 -3.23
C GLU A 12 5.69 -12.28 -4.54
N LYS A 13 4.92 -13.36 -4.45
CA LYS A 13 4.61 -14.18 -5.62
C LYS A 13 3.59 -13.51 -6.54
N ARG A 14 3.90 -13.38 -7.82
CA ARG A 14 3.03 -12.75 -8.83
C ARG A 14 2.27 -13.73 -9.70
N GLU A 15 2.78 -14.96 -9.84
CA GLU A 15 2.18 -15.99 -10.68
C GLU A 15 1.80 -17.24 -9.88
N GLY A 16 0.78 -17.95 -10.35
CA GLY A 16 0.28 -19.17 -9.74
C GLY A 16 -0.65 -18.92 -8.54
N LYS A 17 -0.99 -19.99 -7.84
CA LYS A 17 -1.92 -19.95 -6.71
C LYS A 17 -1.21 -19.54 -5.43
N ILE A 18 -1.85 -18.69 -4.65
CA ILE A 18 -1.43 -18.27 -3.32
C ILE A 18 -2.63 -18.37 -2.37
N PHE A 19 -2.35 -18.54 -1.10
CA PHE A 19 -3.37 -18.48 -0.04
C PHE A 19 -3.20 -17.17 0.73
N LEU A 20 -4.28 -16.39 0.84
CA LEU A 20 -4.30 -15.13 1.58
C LEU A 20 -5.71 -14.79 2.05
N THR A 21 -5.82 -13.99 3.09
CA THR A 21 -7.09 -13.42 3.56
C THR A 21 -7.48 -12.19 2.73
N GLY A 22 -8.75 -11.74 2.86
CA GLY A 22 -9.21 -10.51 2.20
C GLY A 22 -8.38 -9.28 2.59
N ILE A 23 -8.04 -9.14 3.88
CA ILE A 23 -7.17 -8.04 4.36
C ILE A 23 -5.77 -8.13 3.75
N GLN A 24 -5.21 -9.32 3.65
CA GLN A 24 -3.90 -9.52 3.00
C GLN A 24 -3.96 -9.22 1.49
N ALA A 25 -5.09 -9.48 0.85
CA ALA A 25 -5.31 -9.08 -0.54
C ALA A 25 -5.30 -7.55 -0.70
N LEU A 26 -5.89 -6.80 0.25
CA LEU A 26 -5.85 -5.34 0.27
C LEU A 26 -4.43 -4.79 0.50
N VAL A 27 -3.60 -5.46 1.31
CA VAL A 27 -2.17 -5.11 1.46
C VAL A 27 -1.41 -5.38 0.15
N ARG A 28 -1.73 -6.46 -0.54
CA ARG A 28 -1.12 -6.83 -1.81
C ARG A 28 -1.44 -5.84 -2.94
N LEU A 29 -2.61 -5.21 -2.92
CA LEU A 29 -3.08 -4.29 -3.96
C LEU A 29 -2.08 -3.16 -4.27
N PRO A 30 -1.59 -2.35 -3.32
CA PRO A 30 -0.60 -1.31 -3.60
C PRO A 30 0.75 -1.87 -4.07
N LEU A 31 1.13 -3.08 -3.63
CA LEU A 31 2.34 -3.74 -4.12
C LEU A 31 2.23 -4.10 -5.60
N ILE A 32 1.06 -4.60 -6.04
CA ILE A 32 0.79 -4.90 -7.45
C ILE A 32 0.74 -3.60 -8.25
N GLN A 33 0.12 -2.55 -7.74
CA GLN A 33 0.08 -1.25 -8.42
C GLN A 33 1.50 -0.76 -8.73
N LYS A 34 2.43 -0.86 -7.79
CA LYS A 34 3.83 -0.51 -8.01
C LYS A 34 4.50 -1.35 -9.09
N ASP A 35 4.19 -2.64 -9.15
CA ASP A 35 4.75 -3.51 -10.19
C ASP A 35 4.22 -3.12 -11.58
N LEU A 36 2.93 -2.79 -11.70
CA LEU A 36 2.32 -2.33 -12.93
C LEU A 36 2.90 -0.97 -13.38
N ASP A 37 3.08 -0.05 -12.46
CA ASP A 37 3.68 1.25 -12.75
C ASP A 37 5.13 1.06 -13.28
N ALA A 38 5.92 0.21 -12.62
CA ALA A 38 7.28 -0.09 -13.04
C ALA A 38 7.33 -0.75 -14.44
N GLN A 39 6.38 -1.62 -14.77
CA GLN A 39 6.26 -2.21 -16.11
C GLN A 39 5.98 -1.15 -17.18
N ASN A 40 5.33 -0.04 -16.82
CA ASN A 40 5.09 1.10 -17.68
C ASN A 40 6.19 2.18 -17.60
N ASN A 41 7.33 1.85 -17.01
CA ASN A 41 8.47 2.76 -16.81
C ASN A 41 8.13 3.99 -15.94
N LEU A 42 7.19 3.86 -15.02
CA LEU A 42 6.80 4.90 -14.09
C LEU A 42 7.43 4.65 -12.70
N ASN A 43 8.14 5.64 -12.18
CA ASN A 43 8.68 5.62 -10.82
C ASN A 43 7.72 6.28 -9.84
N THR A 44 6.62 5.62 -9.55
CA THR A 44 5.61 6.13 -8.62
C THR A 44 5.97 5.86 -7.16
N GLY A 45 5.34 6.62 -6.27
CA GLY A 45 5.29 6.34 -4.84
C GLY A 45 3.87 5.96 -4.41
N GLY A 46 3.73 5.45 -3.20
CA GLY A 46 2.45 5.17 -2.59
C GLY A 46 2.36 5.81 -1.20
N PHE A 47 1.18 6.28 -0.85
CA PHE A 47 0.90 6.77 0.49
C PHE A 47 -0.39 6.17 1.02
N ILE A 48 -0.32 5.49 2.16
CA ILE A 48 -1.45 4.81 2.78
C ILE A 48 -1.68 5.43 4.16
N SER A 49 -2.90 5.89 4.42
CA SER A 49 -3.29 6.36 5.73
C SER A 49 -4.74 5.99 6.02
N GLY A 50 -5.02 5.66 7.26
CA GLY A 50 -6.34 5.30 7.71
C GLY A 50 -6.42 5.32 9.23
N TYR A 51 -7.62 5.11 9.77
CA TYR A 51 -7.87 5.10 11.18
C TYR A 51 -7.99 3.66 11.72
N LYS A 52 -7.23 3.35 12.76
CA LYS A 52 -7.20 2.01 13.37
C LYS A 52 -8.54 1.54 13.91
N GLY A 53 -9.40 2.47 14.33
CA GLY A 53 -10.74 2.20 14.81
C GLY A 53 -11.80 2.01 13.71
N SER A 54 -11.41 2.04 12.45
CA SER A 54 -12.32 1.78 11.33
C SER A 54 -12.77 0.31 11.30
N PRO A 55 -13.86 -0.04 10.59
CA PRO A 55 -14.29 -1.44 10.42
C PRO A 55 -13.22 -2.37 9.85
N LEU A 56 -12.23 -1.82 9.15
CA LEU A 56 -11.05 -2.54 8.65
C LEU A 56 -9.82 -2.34 9.55
N GLY A 57 -10.00 -2.26 10.86
CA GLY A 57 -8.90 -2.05 11.82
C GLY A 57 -7.76 -3.06 11.72
N GLY A 58 -8.04 -4.29 11.29
CA GLY A 58 -7.01 -5.30 11.01
C GLY A 58 -6.09 -4.96 9.84
N TYR A 59 -6.50 -4.07 8.95
CA TYR A 59 -5.70 -3.66 7.80
C TYR A 59 -4.44 -2.89 8.22
N ASP A 60 -4.55 -1.97 9.15
CA ASP A 60 -3.41 -1.23 9.70
C ASP A 60 -2.37 -2.17 10.31
N LEU A 61 -2.81 -3.18 11.04
CA LEU A 61 -1.94 -4.21 11.62
C LEU A 61 -1.24 -5.04 10.52
N GLU A 62 -1.96 -5.44 9.48
CA GLU A 62 -1.37 -6.20 8.36
C GLU A 62 -0.40 -5.36 7.53
N LEU A 63 -0.67 -4.06 7.32
CA LEU A 63 0.28 -3.13 6.70
C LEU A 63 1.58 -3.04 7.53
N SER A 64 1.46 -2.92 8.86
CA SER A 64 2.61 -2.88 9.75
C SER A 64 3.45 -4.17 9.66
N LYS A 65 2.81 -5.34 9.57
CA LYS A 65 3.51 -6.62 9.36
C LYS A 65 4.18 -6.72 8.00
N ALA A 66 3.64 -6.04 7.00
CA ALA A 66 4.15 -6.00 5.63
C ALA A 66 5.14 -4.84 5.38
N GLN A 67 5.53 -4.09 6.41
CA GLN A 67 6.33 -2.87 6.30
C GLN A 67 7.57 -3.04 5.40
N LYS A 68 8.28 -4.15 5.52
CA LYS A 68 9.44 -4.46 4.70
C LYS A 68 9.11 -4.38 3.20
N TYR A 69 8.00 -4.99 2.77
CA TYR A 69 7.59 -5.02 1.37
C TYR A 69 7.12 -3.65 0.87
N LEU A 70 6.49 -2.87 1.76
CA LEU A 70 6.06 -1.50 1.46
C LEU A 70 7.28 -0.59 1.25
N ASP A 71 8.26 -0.66 2.15
CA ASP A 71 9.49 0.15 2.08
C ASP A 71 10.29 -0.14 0.80
N GLU A 72 10.46 -1.42 0.45
CA GLU A 72 11.14 -1.84 -0.77
C GLU A 72 10.51 -1.26 -2.05
N LYS A 73 9.21 -0.93 -2.00
CA LYS A 73 8.44 -0.40 -3.13
C LYS A 73 8.10 1.09 -3.03
N SER A 74 8.72 1.81 -2.10
CA SER A 74 8.45 3.25 -1.86
C SER A 74 6.97 3.52 -1.56
N ILE A 75 6.35 2.67 -0.76
CA ILE A 75 5.00 2.85 -0.25
C ILE A 75 5.10 3.23 1.24
N PHE A 76 4.64 4.42 1.56
CA PHE A 76 4.67 4.94 2.92
C PHE A 76 3.33 4.73 3.61
N HIS A 77 3.36 4.08 4.77
CA HIS A 77 2.18 3.87 5.61
C HIS A 77 2.27 4.74 6.86
N GLN A 78 1.31 5.65 7.01
CA GLN A 78 1.18 6.54 8.16
C GLN A 78 -0.21 6.39 8.77
N PRO A 79 -0.36 5.72 9.93
CA PRO A 79 -1.63 5.67 10.62
C PRO A 79 -2.15 7.06 10.99
N GLY A 80 -3.43 7.31 10.72
CA GLY A 80 -4.11 8.54 11.10
C GLY A 80 -4.67 8.48 12.52
N LEU A 81 -4.81 9.63 13.17
CA LEU A 81 -5.49 9.74 14.46
C LEU A 81 -7.00 9.60 14.34
N ASN A 82 -7.55 9.96 13.17
CA ASN A 82 -8.93 9.76 12.77
C ASN A 82 -9.03 9.72 11.25
N GLU A 83 -10.22 9.44 10.70
CA GLU A 83 -10.44 9.33 9.27
C GLU A 83 -10.14 10.63 8.52
N GLU A 84 -10.52 11.78 9.06
CA GLU A 84 -10.31 13.09 8.41
C GLU A 84 -8.83 13.43 8.28
N LEU A 85 -8.06 13.21 9.33
CA LEU A 85 -6.61 13.41 9.30
C LEU A 85 -5.91 12.41 8.37
N GLY A 86 -6.36 11.16 8.34
CA GLY A 86 -5.87 10.16 7.39
C GLY A 86 -6.13 10.57 5.94
N ALA A 87 -7.34 10.99 5.62
CA ALA A 87 -7.72 11.45 4.28
C ALA A 87 -6.95 12.72 3.88
N THR A 88 -6.78 13.66 4.81
CA THR A 88 -6.01 14.90 4.58
C THR A 88 -4.54 14.59 4.30
N ALA A 89 -3.95 13.64 5.03
CA ALA A 89 -2.56 13.21 4.80
C ALA A 89 -2.40 12.59 3.40
N VAL A 90 -3.32 11.73 2.98
CA VAL A 90 -3.33 11.15 1.63
C VAL A 90 -3.46 12.25 0.58
N TRP A 91 -4.39 13.19 0.75
CA TRP A 91 -4.53 14.33 -0.15
C TRP A 91 -3.25 15.16 -0.23
N GLY A 92 -2.63 15.46 0.92
CA GLY A 92 -1.36 16.20 0.98
C GLY A 92 -0.22 15.49 0.25
N ALA A 93 -0.13 14.17 0.36
CA ALA A 93 0.88 13.38 -0.32
C ALA A 93 0.81 13.51 -1.85
N GLN A 94 -0.39 13.74 -2.40
CA GLN A 94 -0.61 13.91 -3.83
C GLN A 94 -0.33 15.34 -4.33
N GLN A 95 -0.24 16.32 -3.42
CA GLN A 95 -0.03 17.74 -3.79
C GLN A 95 1.42 18.08 -4.19
N GLY A 96 2.36 17.22 -3.83
CA GLY A 96 3.80 17.44 -4.13
C GLY A 96 4.08 17.65 -5.61
N GLU A 97 3.33 16.98 -6.48
CA GLU A 97 3.51 17.04 -7.93
C GLU A 97 2.99 18.33 -8.54
N PHE A 98 1.89 18.87 -8.04
CA PHE A 98 1.35 20.15 -8.51
C PHE A 98 2.36 21.30 -8.34
N LYS A 99 3.29 21.16 -7.42
CA LYS A 99 4.35 22.14 -7.16
C LYS A 99 5.67 21.78 -7.86
N GLN A 100 5.69 20.74 -8.69
CA GLN A 100 6.90 20.23 -9.38
C GLN A 100 8.08 19.95 -8.42
N ARG A 101 7.78 19.61 -7.17
CA ARG A 101 8.76 19.31 -6.13
C ARG A 101 8.88 17.79 -5.85
N GLY A 102 8.10 17.00 -6.53
CA GLY A 102 8.10 15.55 -6.40
C GLY A 102 9.34 14.92 -7.02
N LYS A 103 9.85 13.86 -6.36
CA LYS A 103 10.93 13.03 -6.90
C LYS A 103 10.38 11.78 -7.61
N LYS A 104 9.08 11.69 -7.71
CA LYS A 104 8.34 10.55 -8.30
C LYS A 104 7.52 11.04 -9.49
N ASP A 105 7.22 10.12 -10.41
CA ASP A 105 6.35 10.40 -11.55
C ASP A 105 4.88 10.54 -11.13
N GLY A 106 4.53 10.01 -9.98
CA GLY A 106 3.21 10.09 -9.39
C GLY A 106 3.18 9.48 -7.99
N VAL A 107 2.19 9.88 -7.20
CA VAL A 107 1.91 9.26 -5.90
C VAL A 107 0.47 8.78 -5.88
N PHE A 108 0.25 7.48 -5.77
CA PHE A 108 -1.08 6.97 -5.51
C PHE A 108 -1.40 7.01 -4.01
N GLY A 109 -2.64 7.28 -3.69
CA GLY A 109 -3.13 7.32 -2.32
C GLY A 109 -4.13 6.22 -2.03
N LEU A 110 -4.07 5.67 -0.82
CA LEU A 110 -5.07 4.75 -0.30
C LEU A 110 -5.48 5.21 1.09
N SER A 111 -6.76 5.52 1.26
CA SER A 111 -7.31 5.91 2.54
C SER A 111 -8.46 4.99 2.92
N LEU A 112 -8.48 4.57 4.17
CA LEU A 112 -9.57 3.83 4.77
C LEU A 112 -10.39 4.77 5.61
N ILE A 113 -11.60 5.04 5.16
CA ILE A 113 -12.54 5.92 5.85
C ILE A 113 -13.84 5.19 6.12
N HIS A 114 -14.52 5.57 7.20
CA HIS A 114 -15.87 5.14 7.47
C HIS A 114 -16.84 5.96 6.61
N ILE A 115 -17.75 5.28 5.93
CA ILE A 115 -18.82 5.93 5.17
C ILE A 115 -20.06 6.07 6.02
#